data_2f3ce0891e97b758610242642f976bc9
#
_entry.id   2f3ce0891e97b758610242642f976bc9
#
_cell.length_a   1.000
_cell.length_b   1.000
_cell.length_c   1.000
_cell.angle_alpha   90.00
_cell.angle_beta   90.00
_cell.angle_gamma   90.00
#
_symmetry.space_group_name_H-M   'P 1'
#
loop_
_entity.id
_entity.type
_entity.pdbx_description
1 polymer ?
#
loop_
_entity_poly.entity_id
_entity_poly.type
_entity_poly.pdbx_seq_one_letter_code
_entity_poly.pdbx_strand_id
1 'polypeptide(L)'
;GIEQDRAPALSPAELSQLRQLPNPKVVALKPSVTGNRPEYEVWGRTYSVMESAQGYQAEGVASWYGAKFHSRITSSGEVYDMYRLTAAHRSLPIPVFARVTNLTNGRSTIVKINDRGPFHAERLIDLSFAAAVKLDFHQAGTTPVSIEVLEQPSLGEPQQESEQSY
;
A
#
# COMPACT_ATOMS: atom_id res chain seq x y z
N GLY A 1 -7.30 23.04 11.04
CA GLY A 1 -6.99 22.54 9.71
C GLY A 1 -6.46 21.13 9.75
N ILE A 2 -6.50 20.49 8.63
CA ILE A 2 -5.94 19.15 8.51
C ILE A 2 -4.42 19.29 8.49
N GLU A 3 -3.77 18.67 9.45
CA GLU A 3 -2.32 18.63 9.48
C GLU A 3 -1.84 17.75 8.32
N GLN A 4 -1.02 18.32 7.46
CA GLN A 4 -0.44 17.56 6.36
C GLN A 4 0.58 16.56 6.88
N ASP A 5 0.56 15.37 6.32
CA ASP A 5 1.61 14.39 6.54
C ASP A 5 2.89 14.89 5.87
N ARG A 6 4.02 14.42 6.34
CA ARG A 6 5.29 14.97 5.87
C ARG A 6 6.31 13.88 5.61
N ALA A 7 7.21 14.22 4.71
CA ALA A 7 8.36 13.39 4.40
C ALA A 7 9.35 13.40 5.58
N PRO A 8 10.02 12.29 5.83
CA PRO A 8 11.15 12.29 6.73
C PRO A 8 12.32 13.08 6.13
N ALA A 9 13.17 13.61 7.00
CA ALA A 9 14.39 14.29 6.57
C ALA A 9 15.45 13.25 6.24
N LEU A 10 15.60 12.91 4.96
CA LEU A 10 16.54 11.90 4.50
C LEU A 10 17.64 12.51 3.63
N SER A 11 18.84 11.95 3.77
CA SER A 11 19.95 12.26 2.89
C SER A 11 19.72 11.69 1.47
N PRO A 12 20.44 12.20 0.45
CA PRO A 12 20.40 11.57 -0.88
C PRO A 12 20.78 10.10 -0.87
N ALA A 13 21.71 9.69 -0.01
CA ALA A 13 22.10 8.29 0.11
C ALA A 13 20.97 7.43 0.65
N GLU A 14 20.25 7.92 1.67
CA GLU A 14 19.10 7.22 2.23
C GLU A 14 17.95 7.11 1.22
N LEU A 15 17.68 8.16 0.46
CA LEU A 15 16.70 8.12 -0.63
C LEU A 15 17.10 7.11 -1.71
N SER A 16 18.39 7.05 -2.06
CA SER A 16 18.89 6.06 -3.02
C SER A 16 18.67 4.63 -2.53
N GLN A 17 18.86 4.37 -1.24
CA GLN A 17 18.58 3.06 -0.65
C GLN A 17 17.10 2.68 -0.80
N LEU A 18 16.20 3.62 -0.57
CA LEU A 18 14.76 3.36 -0.76
C LEU A 18 14.41 3.07 -2.21
N ARG A 19 15.02 3.78 -3.16
CA ARG A 19 14.82 3.52 -4.59
C ARG A 19 15.26 2.11 -4.99
N GLN A 20 16.21 1.54 -4.28
CA GLN A 20 16.78 0.23 -4.56
C GLN A 20 16.14 -0.90 -3.75
N LEU A 21 15.15 -0.61 -2.90
CA LEU A 21 14.45 -1.65 -2.15
C LEU A 21 13.93 -2.72 -3.12
N PRO A 22 14.21 -4.00 -2.85
CA PRO A 22 13.65 -5.07 -3.65
C PRO A 22 12.13 -5.11 -3.48
N ASN A 23 11.43 -5.52 -4.53
CA ASN A 23 10.01 -5.80 -4.39
C ASN A 23 9.79 -6.91 -3.37
N PRO A 24 8.73 -6.84 -2.56
CA PRO A 24 8.38 -7.94 -1.68
C PRO A 24 8.09 -9.19 -2.52
N LYS A 25 8.41 -10.35 -1.96
CA LYS A 25 8.05 -11.61 -2.58
C LYS A 25 6.56 -11.86 -2.35
N VAL A 26 5.85 -12.19 -3.41
CA VAL A 26 4.42 -12.53 -3.32
C VAL A 26 4.30 -13.92 -2.74
N VAL A 27 3.82 -14.01 -1.52
CA VAL A 27 3.65 -15.26 -0.77
C VAL A 27 2.18 -15.43 -0.41
N ALA A 28 1.79 -16.65 -0.05
CA ALA A 28 0.43 -16.89 0.44
C ALA A 28 0.27 -16.23 1.81
N LEU A 29 -0.74 -15.39 1.94
CA LEU A 29 -1.08 -14.72 3.19
C LEU A 29 -2.50 -15.12 3.60
N LYS A 30 -2.69 -15.38 4.88
CA LYS A 30 -4.03 -15.56 5.43
C LYS A 30 -4.73 -14.21 5.49
N PRO A 31 -6.05 -14.17 5.26
CA PRO A 31 -6.81 -12.95 5.49
C PRO A 31 -6.58 -12.45 6.91
N SER A 32 -6.45 -11.14 7.05
CA SER A 32 -6.30 -10.52 8.36
C SER A 32 -7.57 -10.75 9.19
N VAL A 33 -7.39 -11.05 10.48
CA VAL A 33 -8.51 -11.19 11.44
C VAL A 33 -9.23 -9.85 11.61
N THR A 34 -8.48 -8.74 11.51
CA THR A 34 -9.03 -7.39 11.61
C THR A 34 -8.99 -6.70 10.25
N GLY A 35 -9.86 -5.71 10.06
CA GLY A 35 -9.86 -4.90 8.85
C GLY A 35 -10.63 -5.46 7.66
N ASN A 36 -11.22 -6.67 7.78
CA ASN A 36 -11.96 -7.32 6.70
C ASN A 36 -13.45 -7.45 6.97
N ARG A 37 -14.01 -6.63 7.85
CA ARG A 37 -15.46 -6.61 8.04
C ARG A 37 -16.14 -6.27 6.70
N PRO A 38 -17.25 -6.92 6.35
CA PRO A 38 -17.94 -6.66 5.08
C PRO A 38 -18.28 -5.18 4.88
N GLU A 39 -18.60 -4.48 5.97
CA GLU A 39 -18.85 -3.04 5.96
C GLU A 39 -18.19 -2.37 7.16
N TYR A 40 -17.75 -1.15 6.96
CA TYR A 40 -17.23 -0.31 8.04
C TYR A 40 -17.57 1.15 7.77
N GLU A 41 -17.55 1.96 8.79
CA GLU A 41 -17.94 3.36 8.70
C GLU A 41 -16.78 4.28 9.09
N VAL A 42 -16.56 5.32 8.30
CA VAL A 42 -15.60 6.38 8.59
C VAL A 42 -16.28 7.72 8.30
N TRP A 43 -16.31 8.59 9.30
CA TRP A 43 -16.92 9.92 9.20
C TRP A 43 -18.34 9.90 8.63
N GLY A 44 -19.17 8.98 9.13
CA GLY A 44 -20.57 8.86 8.72
C GLY A 44 -20.78 8.21 7.35
N ARG A 45 -19.75 7.78 6.66
CA ARG A 45 -19.85 7.14 5.36
C ARG A 45 -19.51 5.66 5.48
N THR A 46 -20.37 4.83 4.89
CA THR A 46 -20.20 3.37 4.89
C THR A 46 -19.38 2.93 3.68
N TYR A 47 -18.42 2.07 3.93
CA TYR A 47 -17.57 1.44 2.92
C TYR A 47 -17.76 -0.07 2.94
N SER A 48 -17.75 -0.69 1.77
CA SER A 48 -17.89 -2.14 1.63
C SER A 48 -16.54 -2.76 1.27
N VAL A 49 -16.23 -3.90 1.87
CA VAL A 49 -15.04 -4.69 1.53
C VAL A 49 -15.43 -5.76 0.53
N MET A 50 -14.68 -5.87 -0.55
CA MET A 50 -14.88 -6.88 -1.59
C MET A 50 -14.64 -8.28 -1.01
N GLU A 51 -15.40 -9.26 -1.48
CA GLU A 51 -15.21 -10.66 -1.06
C GLU A 51 -13.94 -11.28 -1.61
N SER A 52 -13.51 -10.83 -2.79
CA SER A 52 -12.32 -11.34 -3.46
C SER A 52 -11.58 -10.20 -4.15
N ALA A 53 -10.26 -10.29 -4.14
CA ALA A 53 -9.38 -9.39 -4.87
C ALA A 53 -9.02 -9.93 -6.27
N GLN A 54 -9.44 -11.16 -6.60
CA GLN A 54 -9.04 -11.81 -7.84
C GLN A 54 -9.40 -10.97 -9.06
N GLY A 55 -8.40 -10.71 -9.91
CA GLY A 55 -8.60 -9.99 -11.15
C GLY A 55 -8.77 -8.47 -10.98
N TYR A 56 -8.63 -7.94 -9.77
CA TYR A 56 -8.82 -6.51 -9.56
C TYR A 56 -7.74 -5.70 -10.27
N GLN A 57 -8.20 -4.75 -11.07
CA GLN A 57 -7.37 -3.74 -11.73
C GLN A 57 -8.11 -2.41 -11.68
N ALA A 58 -7.37 -1.33 -11.48
CA ALA A 58 -7.96 0.00 -11.45
C ALA A 58 -6.92 1.06 -11.80
N GLU A 59 -7.40 2.19 -12.26
CA GLU A 59 -6.59 3.40 -12.44
C GLU A 59 -7.17 4.53 -11.62
N GLY A 60 -6.32 5.36 -11.07
CA GLY A 60 -6.74 6.48 -10.26
C GLY A 60 -5.56 7.22 -9.66
N VAL A 61 -5.85 8.13 -8.74
CA VAL A 61 -4.82 8.95 -8.12
C VAL A 61 -4.29 8.27 -6.86
N ALA A 62 -2.97 8.16 -6.78
CA ALA A 62 -2.26 7.74 -5.57
C ALA A 62 -1.75 8.95 -4.82
N SER A 63 -1.75 8.86 -3.51
CA SER A 63 -0.98 9.72 -2.62
C SER A 63 -0.13 8.82 -1.72
N TRP A 64 0.57 9.41 -0.75
CA TRP A 64 1.35 8.63 0.21
C TRP A 64 1.14 9.17 1.61
N TYR A 65 1.36 8.31 2.60
CA TYR A 65 1.31 8.65 4.00
C TYR A 65 2.66 8.34 4.66
N GLY A 66 3.09 9.19 5.57
CA GLY A 66 4.46 9.15 6.05
C GLY A 66 4.57 9.31 7.56
N ALA A 67 5.37 10.27 8.01
CA ALA A 67 5.80 10.42 9.39
C ALA A 67 4.66 10.49 10.40
N LYS A 68 3.53 11.08 10.05
CA LYS A 68 2.37 11.21 10.93
C LYS A 68 1.80 9.86 11.36
N PHE A 69 1.85 8.86 10.47
CA PHE A 69 1.29 7.53 10.71
C PHE A 69 2.34 6.48 11.07
N HIS A 70 3.61 6.84 10.95
CA HIS A 70 4.71 5.91 11.26
C HIS A 70 4.59 5.39 12.69
N SER A 71 4.76 4.08 12.84
CA SER A 71 4.62 3.33 14.10
C SER A 71 3.19 3.14 14.61
N ARG A 72 2.16 3.60 13.88
CA ARG A 72 0.76 3.32 14.22
C ARG A 72 0.34 1.94 13.72
N ILE A 73 -0.68 1.37 14.36
CA ILE A 73 -1.24 0.07 13.98
C ILE A 73 -2.17 0.26 12.79
N THR A 74 -1.95 -0.54 11.74
CA THR A 74 -2.80 -0.57 10.55
C THR A 74 -4.08 -1.37 10.80
N SER A 75 -5.02 -1.32 9.85
CA SER A 75 -6.26 -2.08 9.93
C SER A 75 -6.04 -3.59 9.98
N SER A 76 -4.96 -4.09 9.43
CA SER A 76 -4.58 -5.51 9.51
C SER A 76 -3.96 -5.91 10.85
N GLY A 77 -3.68 -4.94 11.73
CA GLY A 77 -3.00 -5.19 13.00
C GLY A 77 -1.47 -5.10 12.93
N GLU A 78 -0.93 -4.85 11.76
CA GLU A 78 0.52 -4.64 11.59
C GLU A 78 0.92 -3.21 11.96
N VAL A 79 2.16 -3.03 12.37
CA VAL A 79 2.69 -1.67 12.61
C VAL A 79 3.05 -1.04 11.26
N TYR A 80 2.57 0.19 11.03
CA TYR A 80 2.96 0.92 9.82
C TYR A 80 4.42 1.35 9.91
N ASP A 81 5.20 0.95 8.92
CA ASP A 81 6.58 1.38 8.72
C ASP A 81 6.67 2.07 7.36
N MET A 82 6.86 3.38 7.38
CA MET A 82 6.90 4.19 6.14
C MET A 82 8.08 3.84 5.22
N TYR A 83 9.05 3.10 5.71
CA TYR A 83 10.22 2.67 4.94
C TYR A 83 10.06 1.28 4.30
N ARG A 84 8.87 0.69 4.40
CA ARG A 84 8.53 -0.58 3.75
C ARG A 84 7.55 -0.36 2.61
N LEU A 85 7.42 -1.34 1.74
CA LEU A 85 6.56 -1.25 0.54
C LEU A 85 5.16 -1.75 0.88
N THR A 86 4.35 -0.85 1.42
CA THR A 86 2.97 -1.13 1.83
C THR A 86 2.01 -0.05 1.31
N ALA A 87 0.72 -0.31 1.42
CA ALA A 87 -0.31 0.62 0.99
C ALA A 87 -1.62 0.42 1.74
N ALA A 88 -2.49 1.43 1.63
CA ALA A 88 -3.86 1.40 2.11
C ALA A 88 -4.84 1.45 0.94
N HIS A 89 -5.89 0.65 0.99
CA HIS A 89 -6.97 0.64 0.03
C HIS A 89 -8.31 0.49 0.76
N ARG A 90 -9.36 1.16 0.26
CA ARG A 90 -10.63 1.21 1.00
C ARG A 90 -11.46 -0.06 0.91
N SER A 91 -11.32 -0.87 -0.13
CA SER A 91 -12.26 -1.97 -0.40
C SER A 91 -11.65 -3.33 -0.71
N LEU A 92 -10.36 -3.42 -1.00
CA LEU A 92 -9.73 -4.72 -1.22
C LEU A 92 -9.66 -5.54 0.07
N PRO A 93 -9.86 -6.87 0.01
CA PRO A 93 -9.55 -7.72 1.16
C PRO A 93 -8.06 -7.58 1.52
N ILE A 94 -7.74 -7.56 2.80
CA ILE A 94 -6.36 -7.39 3.26
C ILE A 94 -5.90 -8.60 4.09
N PRO A 95 -4.59 -8.94 4.00
CA PRO A 95 -3.59 -8.33 3.11
C PRO A 95 -3.62 -8.93 1.70
N VAL A 96 -3.25 -8.14 0.72
CA VAL A 96 -3.01 -8.60 -0.66
C VAL A 96 -1.81 -7.88 -1.24
N PHE A 97 -1.16 -8.48 -2.23
CA PHE A 97 -0.08 -7.83 -2.98
C PHE A 97 -0.62 -7.24 -4.27
N ALA A 98 -0.12 -6.08 -4.63
CA ALA A 98 -0.48 -5.42 -5.87
C ALA A 98 0.75 -4.80 -6.52
N ARG A 99 0.77 -4.82 -7.85
CA ARG A 99 1.71 -4.02 -8.62
C ARG A 99 1.10 -2.65 -8.84
N VAL A 100 1.85 -1.62 -8.48
CA VAL A 100 1.46 -0.22 -8.69
C VAL A 100 2.40 0.37 -9.73
N THR A 101 1.85 0.96 -10.76
CA THR A 101 2.62 1.61 -11.83
C THR A 101 2.28 3.09 -11.84
N ASN A 102 3.32 3.94 -11.79
CA ASN A 102 3.17 5.37 -11.97
C ASN A 102 2.99 5.66 -13.46
N LEU A 103 1.81 6.12 -13.84
CA LEU A 103 1.47 6.35 -15.24
C LEU A 103 2.20 7.54 -15.86
N THR A 104 2.79 8.40 -15.03
CA THR A 104 3.55 9.56 -15.51
C THR A 104 4.95 9.18 -16.00
N ASN A 105 5.60 8.20 -15.34
CA ASN A 105 6.98 7.84 -15.67
C ASN A 105 7.20 6.36 -15.98
N GLY A 106 6.18 5.52 -15.86
CA GLY A 106 6.24 4.09 -16.14
C GLY A 106 6.91 3.24 -15.07
N ARG A 107 7.36 3.82 -13.95
CA ARG A 107 7.97 3.05 -12.85
C ARG A 107 6.91 2.23 -12.13
N SER A 108 7.29 1.06 -11.67
CA SER A 108 6.40 0.19 -10.93
C SER A 108 7.09 -0.41 -9.70
N THR A 109 6.29 -0.81 -8.74
CA THR A 109 6.74 -1.57 -7.56
C THR A 109 5.59 -2.44 -7.07
N ILE A 110 5.93 -3.50 -6.34
CA ILE A 110 4.95 -4.32 -5.65
C ILE A 110 4.80 -3.80 -4.23
N VAL A 111 3.58 -3.72 -3.74
CA VAL A 111 3.27 -3.33 -2.36
C VAL A 111 2.36 -4.36 -1.72
N LYS A 112 2.46 -4.47 -0.40
CA LYS A 112 1.49 -5.22 0.41
C LYS A 112 0.40 -4.25 0.87
N ILE A 113 -0.83 -4.48 0.44
CA ILE A 113 -1.97 -3.68 0.88
C ILE A 113 -2.45 -4.26 2.19
N ASN A 114 -2.31 -3.51 3.27
CA ASN A 114 -2.55 -3.99 4.63
C ASN A 114 -3.31 -2.99 5.51
N ASP A 115 -3.88 -1.95 4.91
CA ASP A 115 -4.56 -0.89 5.65
C ASP A 115 -5.75 -0.35 4.88
N ARG A 116 -6.61 0.42 5.55
CA ARG A 116 -7.80 1.06 5.00
C ARG A 116 -7.58 2.55 4.76
N GLY A 117 -8.17 3.03 3.71
CA GLY A 117 -8.07 4.38 3.15
C GLY A 117 -7.64 4.29 1.70
N PRO A 118 -7.50 5.43 1.01
CA PRO A 118 -7.85 6.78 1.42
C PRO A 118 -9.36 7.01 1.50
N PHE A 119 -9.78 7.98 2.32
CA PHE A 119 -11.20 8.29 2.48
C PHE A 119 -11.61 9.57 1.75
N HIS A 120 -10.75 10.06 0.89
CA HIS A 120 -11.07 11.10 -0.08
C HIS A 120 -11.51 10.46 -1.39
N ALA A 121 -12.67 10.85 -1.90
CA ALA A 121 -13.29 10.22 -3.07
C ALA A 121 -12.40 10.24 -4.33
N GLU A 122 -11.52 11.22 -4.43
CA GLU A 122 -10.66 11.44 -5.58
C GLU A 122 -9.39 10.58 -5.57
N ARG A 123 -9.13 9.86 -4.48
CA ARG A 123 -7.93 9.03 -4.33
C ARG A 123 -8.29 7.56 -4.37
N LEU A 124 -7.43 6.80 -5.04
CA LEU A 124 -7.60 5.34 -5.18
C LEU A 124 -6.82 4.56 -4.13
N ILE A 125 -5.59 4.99 -3.86
CA ILE A 125 -4.65 4.26 -3.01
C ILE A 125 -3.73 5.24 -2.30
N ASP A 126 -3.40 4.94 -1.05
CA ASP A 126 -2.36 5.65 -0.30
C ASP A 126 -1.17 4.72 -0.14
N LEU A 127 -0.04 5.12 -0.70
CA LEU A 127 1.19 4.34 -0.66
C LEU A 127 2.06 4.74 0.53
N SER A 128 2.91 3.83 0.96
CA SER A 128 3.95 4.18 1.91
C SER A 128 4.93 5.19 1.30
N PHE A 129 5.67 5.88 2.15
CA PHE A 129 6.70 6.80 1.69
C PHE A 129 7.75 6.07 0.82
N ALA A 130 8.20 4.89 1.23
CA ALA A 130 9.15 4.10 0.45
C ALA A 130 8.62 3.78 -0.96
N ALA A 131 7.35 3.40 -1.08
CA ALA A 131 6.74 3.15 -2.38
C ALA A 131 6.69 4.43 -3.23
N ALA A 132 6.35 5.56 -2.63
CA ALA A 132 6.34 6.85 -3.34
C ALA A 132 7.73 7.22 -3.86
N VAL A 133 8.78 6.95 -3.10
CA VAL A 133 10.18 7.17 -3.53
C VAL A 133 10.52 6.25 -4.70
N LYS A 134 10.18 4.97 -4.62
CA LYS A 134 10.44 4.03 -5.72
C LYS A 134 9.71 4.42 -6.99
N LEU A 135 8.51 4.95 -6.89
CA LEU A 135 7.72 5.41 -8.02
C LEU A 135 8.04 6.84 -8.43
N ASP A 136 8.92 7.49 -7.70
CA ASP A 136 9.42 8.85 -7.97
C ASP A 136 8.32 9.91 -8.01
N PHE A 137 7.41 9.88 -7.03
CA PHE A 137 6.42 10.94 -6.86
C PHE A 137 6.32 11.48 -5.43
N HIS A 138 7.24 11.12 -4.55
CA HIS A 138 7.21 11.56 -3.16
C HIS A 138 7.25 13.08 -3.02
N GLN A 139 7.92 13.78 -3.93
CA GLN A 139 7.97 15.25 -3.93
C GLN A 139 6.69 15.86 -4.49
N ALA A 140 6.13 15.29 -5.53
CA ALA A 140 4.87 15.76 -6.11
C ALA A 140 3.67 15.52 -5.19
N GLY A 141 3.74 14.51 -4.34
CA GLY A 141 2.70 14.16 -3.39
C GLY A 141 1.59 13.29 -3.93
N THR A 142 1.24 13.44 -5.20
CA THR A 142 0.22 12.62 -5.88
C THR A 142 0.67 12.31 -7.29
N THR A 143 0.13 11.23 -7.85
CA THR A 143 0.36 10.86 -9.25
C THR A 143 -0.74 9.91 -9.72
N PRO A 144 -1.10 9.91 -11.01
CA PRO A 144 -1.96 8.86 -11.55
C PRO A 144 -1.20 7.53 -11.56
N VAL A 145 -1.88 6.48 -11.14
CA VAL A 145 -1.34 5.12 -11.10
C VAL A 145 -2.33 4.12 -11.67
N SER A 146 -1.80 2.96 -12.06
CA SER A 146 -2.59 1.75 -12.22
C SER A 146 -2.24 0.78 -11.11
N ILE A 147 -3.23 0.01 -10.65
CA ILE A 147 -3.04 -1.09 -9.70
C ILE A 147 -3.51 -2.38 -10.33
N GLU A 148 -2.77 -3.45 -10.05
CA GLU A 148 -3.12 -4.81 -10.45
C GLU A 148 -2.84 -5.72 -9.26
N VAL A 149 -3.87 -6.36 -8.73
CA VAL A 149 -3.69 -7.34 -7.65
C VAL A 149 -3.03 -8.58 -8.23
N LEU A 150 -2.00 -9.06 -7.53
CA LEU A 150 -1.22 -10.21 -7.96
C LEU A 150 -1.78 -11.49 -7.33
N GLU A 151 -1.80 -12.56 -8.10
CA GLU A 151 -2.17 -13.87 -7.58
C GLU A 151 -1.16 -14.33 -6.55
N GLN A 152 -1.66 -14.92 -5.48
CA GLN A 152 -0.85 -15.51 -4.42
C GLN A 152 -0.79 -17.02 -4.61
N PRO A 153 0.33 -17.67 -4.22
CA PRO A 153 0.36 -19.12 -4.12
C PRO A 153 -0.73 -19.63 -3.16
N SER A 154 -1.20 -20.85 -3.36
CA SER A 154 -2.14 -21.47 -2.42
C SER A 154 -1.48 -21.64 -1.05
N LEU A 155 -2.26 -21.47 0.04
CA LEU A 155 -1.74 -21.59 1.40
C LEU A 155 -1.16 -22.97 1.71
N GLY A 156 -1.59 -24.02 0.99
CA GLY A 156 -1.07 -25.38 1.15
C GLY A 156 0.15 -25.70 0.31
N GLU A 157 0.64 -24.78 -0.53
CA GLU A 157 1.79 -25.01 -1.39
C GLU A 157 3.11 -24.73 -0.66
N PRO A 158 4.18 -25.53 -0.96
CA PRO A 158 5.49 -25.21 -0.43
C PRO A 158 5.92 -23.81 -0.88
N GLN A 159 6.44 -23.02 0.05
CA GLN A 159 6.92 -21.67 -0.22
C GLN A 159 8.40 -21.61 0.13
N GLN A 160 9.16 -20.88 -0.67
CA GLN A 160 10.51 -20.55 -0.30
C GLN A 160 10.49 -19.49 0.79
N GLU A 161 11.34 -19.69 1.80
CA GLU A 161 11.51 -18.66 2.82
C GLU A 161 11.98 -17.36 2.18
N SER A 162 11.37 -16.26 2.58
CA SER A 162 11.75 -14.94 2.14
C SER A 162 12.25 -14.13 3.33
N GLU A 163 13.48 -13.67 3.25
CA GLU A 163 14.05 -12.75 4.24
C GLU A 163 13.72 -11.29 3.94
N GLN A 164 13.00 -11.04 2.86
CA GLN A 164 12.67 -9.69 2.44
C GLN A 164 11.61 -9.09 3.33
N SER A 165 11.86 -7.87 3.79
CA SER A 165 10.88 -7.05 4.49
C SER A 165 10.08 -6.24 3.49
N TYR A 166 8.80 -6.18 3.71
CA TYR A 166 7.90 -5.33 2.93
C TYR A 166 7.08 -4.43 3.84
#